data_659a810faef42350a6bdd1d500c14deb
#
_entry.id   659a810faef42350a6bdd1d500c14deb
#
_cell.length_a   1.000
_cell.length_b   1.000
_cell.length_c   1.000
_cell.angle_alpha   90.00
_cell.angle_beta   90.00
_cell.angle_gamma   90.00
#
_symmetry.space_group_name_H-M   'P 1'
#
loop_
_entity.id
_entity.type
_entity.pdbx_description
1 polymer ?
#
loop_
_entity_poly.entity_id
_entity_poly.type
_entity_poly.pdbx_seq_one_letter_code
_entity_poly.pdbx_strand_id
1 'polypeptide(L)' 'MKIKIKVIANASKDEVIEGDPLIVRTKEPPIKGKANKAVLKLLSKYFNTKVKIVSGAKRKEKWIEVEERNSR' A
#
# COMPACT_ATOMS: atom_id res chain seq x y z
N MET A 1 9.28 -1.26 -10.00
CA MET A 1 9.03 0.20 -9.79
C MET A 1 8.79 0.44 -8.31
N LYS A 2 9.56 1.33 -7.74
CA LYS A 2 9.41 1.65 -6.31
C LYS A 2 8.60 2.92 -6.14
N ILE A 3 7.67 2.88 -5.22
CA ILE A 3 6.77 4.00 -4.97
C ILE A 3 6.70 4.24 -3.46
N LYS A 4 6.73 5.50 -3.08
CA LYS A 4 6.56 5.88 -1.69
C LYS A 4 5.07 6.03 -1.40
N ILE A 5 4.63 5.43 -0.31
CA ILE A 5 3.23 5.52 0.11
C ILE A 5 3.15 5.98 1.55
N LYS A 6 2.02 6.53 1.90
CA LYS A 6 1.68 6.87 3.28
C LYS A 6 0.43 6.13 3.66
N VAL A 7 0.48 5.39 4.76
CA VAL A 7 -0.63 4.57 5.20
C VAL A 7 -1.37 5.24 6.35
N ILE A 8 -2.68 5.30 6.23
CA ILE A 8 -3.55 5.81 7.29
C ILE A 8 -4.43 4.65 7.73
N ALA A 9 -4.15 4.15 8.93
CA ALA A 9 -4.91 3.05 9.51
C ALA A 9 -6.13 3.58 10.25
N ASN A 10 -7.03 2.68 10.61
CA ASN A 10 -8.26 3.03 11.33
C ASN A 10 -9.07 4.08 10.60
N ALA A 11 -9.03 4.06 9.28
CA ALA A 11 -9.79 5.00 8.48
C ALA A 11 -11.24 4.57 8.39
N SER A 12 -12.09 5.47 7.92
CA SER A 12 -13.50 5.14 7.78
C SER A 12 -13.78 4.23 6.61
N LYS A 13 -12.87 4.16 5.65
CA LYS A 13 -13.02 3.28 4.50
C LYS A 13 -11.67 2.98 3.90
N ASP A 14 -11.63 1.91 3.09
CA ASP A 14 -10.43 1.55 2.36
C ASP A 14 -10.41 2.33 1.06
N GLU A 15 -9.29 3.01 0.77
CA GLU A 15 -9.18 3.72 -0.50
C GLU A 15 -7.72 4.05 -0.79
N VAL A 16 -7.45 4.31 -2.06
CA VAL A 16 -6.13 4.74 -2.51
C VAL A 16 -6.30 6.10 -3.15
N ILE A 17 -5.53 7.08 -2.68
CA ILE A 17 -5.59 8.45 -3.20
C ILE A 17 -4.28 8.72 -3.92
N GLU A 18 -4.40 9.06 -5.18
CA GLU A 18 -3.23 9.34 -6.02
C GLU A 18 -2.48 10.56 -5.51
N GLY A 19 -1.17 10.51 -5.58
CA GLY A 19 -0.34 11.62 -5.13
C GLY A 19 1.09 11.16 -4.88
N ASP A 20 1.90 12.07 -4.35
CA ASP A 20 3.30 11.78 -4.03
C ASP A 20 3.59 12.33 -2.63
N PRO A 21 3.55 11.48 -1.60
CA PRO A 21 3.37 10.04 -1.66
C PRO A 21 1.93 9.63 -1.96
N LEU A 22 1.79 8.41 -2.46
CA LEU A 22 0.48 7.81 -2.66
C LEU A 22 -0.14 7.57 -1.28
N ILE A 23 -1.39 7.96 -1.09
CA ILE A 23 -2.06 7.78 0.20
C ILE A 23 -2.91 6.53 0.16
N VAL A 24 -2.70 5.64 1.13
CA VAL A 24 -3.50 4.43 1.25
C VAL A 24 -4.21 4.45 2.60
N ARG A 25 -5.53 4.50 2.56
CA ARG A 25 -6.34 4.48 3.76
C ARG A 25 -6.93 3.09 3.93
N THR A 26 -6.92 2.58 5.15
CA THR A 26 -7.49 1.28 5.43
C THR A 26 -8.25 1.31 6.74
N LYS A 27 -9.33 0.56 6.80
CA LYS A 27 -10.11 0.42 8.03
C LYS A 27 -9.38 -0.42 9.06
N GLU A 28 -8.40 -1.22 8.64
CA GLU A 28 -7.71 -2.12 9.53
C GLU A 28 -6.79 -1.36 10.49
N PRO A 29 -6.62 -1.88 11.72
CA PRO A 29 -5.72 -1.26 12.67
C PRO A 29 -4.26 -1.58 12.35
N PRO A 30 -3.31 -0.74 12.82
CA PRO A 30 -1.89 -0.97 12.54
C PRO A 30 -1.28 -1.96 13.52
N ILE A 31 -1.90 -3.11 13.67
CA ILE A 31 -1.42 -4.13 14.59
C ILE A 31 -1.33 -5.48 13.89
N LYS A 32 -0.34 -6.26 14.28
CA LYS A 32 -0.17 -7.64 13.83
C LYS A 32 -0.20 -7.78 12.32
N GLY A 33 0.31 -6.77 11.62
CA GLY A 33 0.38 -6.81 10.17
C GLY A 33 -0.95 -6.67 9.45
N LYS A 34 -2.04 -6.39 10.16
CA LYS A 34 -3.34 -6.28 9.52
C LYS A 34 -3.41 -5.14 8.52
N ALA A 35 -2.91 -3.97 8.93
CA ALA A 35 -2.90 -2.83 8.02
C ALA A 35 -2.02 -3.10 6.81
N ASN A 36 -0.86 -3.71 7.03
CA ASN A 36 0.04 -4.02 5.93
C ASN A 36 -0.59 -4.97 4.92
N LYS A 37 -1.29 -6.00 5.40
CA LYS A 37 -1.98 -6.92 4.50
C LYS A 37 -3.05 -6.20 3.70
N ALA A 38 -3.83 -5.35 4.37
CA ALA A 38 -4.89 -4.60 3.70
C ALA A 38 -4.31 -3.66 2.65
N VAL A 39 -3.21 -2.99 3.00
CA VAL A 39 -2.55 -2.08 2.07
C VAL A 39 -2.07 -2.82 0.83
N LEU A 40 -1.42 -3.96 1.02
CA LEU A 40 -0.94 -4.74 -0.12
C LEU A 40 -2.09 -5.21 -1.01
N LYS A 41 -3.19 -5.61 -0.40
CA LYS A 41 -4.35 -6.04 -1.16
C LYS A 41 -4.94 -4.89 -1.97
N LEU A 42 -5.07 -3.73 -1.34
CA LEU A 42 -5.60 -2.55 -2.03
C LEU A 42 -4.70 -2.13 -3.18
N LEU A 43 -3.39 -2.11 -2.94
CA LEU A 43 -2.44 -1.68 -3.96
C LEU A 43 -2.34 -2.69 -5.10
N SER A 44 -2.45 -3.98 -4.79
CA SER A 44 -2.46 -4.99 -5.84
C SER A 44 -3.61 -4.78 -6.80
N LYS A 45 -4.77 -4.40 -6.27
CA LYS A 45 -5.92 -4.08 -7.12
C LYS A 45 -5.71 -2.78 -7.87
N TYR A 46 -5.17 -1.79 -7.18
CA TYR A 46 -4.96 -0.47 -7.78
C TYR A 46 -4.03 -0.54 -8.99
N PHE A 47 -2.92 -1.26 -8.83
CA PHE A 47 -1.93 -1.41 -9.90
C PHE A 47 -2.18 -2.63 -10.79
N ASN A 48 -3.11 -3.48 -10.38
CA ASN A 48 -3.44 -4.71 -11.11
C ASN A 48 -2.21 -5.60 -11.31
N THR A 49 -1.40 -5.71 -10.27
CA THR A 49 -0.19 -6.54 -10.31
C THR A 49 0.26 -6.80 -8.87
N LYS A 50 1.31 -7.58 -8.71
CA LYS A 50 1.83 -7.88 -7.39
C LYS A 50 2.58 -6.70 -6.82
N VAL A 51 2.41 -6.49 -5.51
CA VAL A 51 3.04 -5.40 -4.78
C VAL A 51 3.60 -5.96 -3.50
N LYS A 52 4.76 -5.46 -3.09
CA LYS A 52 5.33 -5.84 -1.80
C LYS A 52 5.96 -4.63 -1.12
N ILE A 53 6.02 -4.69 0.21
CA ILE A 53 6.65 -3.64 0.99
C ILE A 53 8.13 -3.94 1.07
N VAL A 54 8.97 -2.98 0.68
CA VAL A 54 10.42 -3.17 0.68
C VAL A 54 11.11 -2.37 1.76
N SER A 55 10.44 -1.39 2.35
CA SER A 55 11.05 -0.58 3.39
C SER A 55 9.95 0.08 4.22
N GLY A 56 10.24 0.31 5.50
CA GLY A 56 9.33 1.03 6.38
C GLY A 56 8.11 0.24 6.81
N ALA A 57 8.22 -1.09 6.93
CA ALA A 57 7.07 -1.94 7.26
C ALA A 57 6.38 -1.51 8.56
N LYS A 58 7.12 -0.94 9.51
CA LYS A 58 6.55 -0.51 10.79
C LYS A 58 6.27 0.98 10.86
N ARG A 59 6.41 1.68 9.74
CA ARG A 59 6.20 3.12 9.69
C ARG A 59 4.94 3.45 8.92
N LYS A 60 4.43 4.66 9.11
CA LYS A 60 3.31 5.14 8.31
C LYS A 60 3.71 5.36 6.87
N GLU A 61 4.92 5.88 6.65
CA GLU A 61 5.46 6.05 5.31
C GLU A 61 6.27 4.82 4.96
N LYS A 62 5.97 4.24 3.81
CA LYS A 62 6.61 3.01 3.39
C LYS A 62 7.02 3.11 1.94
N TRP A 63 7.97 2.26 1.56
CA TRP A 63 8.30 2.08 0.16
C TRP A 63 7.79 0.72 -0.28
N ILE A 64 7.19 0.69 -1.45
CA ILE A 64 6.70 -0.54 -2.02
C ILE A 64 7.35 -0.78 -3.38
N GLU A 65 7.42 -2.04 -3.75
CA GLU A 65 7.86 -2.46 -5.06
C GLU A 65 6.65 -2.94 -5.83
N VAL A 66 6.36 -2.30 -6.95
CA VAL A 66 5.28 -2.70 -7.83
C VAL A 66 5.88 -3.49 -8.97
N GLU A 67 5.44 -4.72 -9.13
CA GLU A 67 5.96 -5.58 -10.17
C GLU A 67 5.48 -5.05 -11.52
N GLU A 68 6.44 -4.84 -12.44
CA GLU A 68 6.09 -4.39 -13.77
C GLU A 68 5.61 -5.56 -14.58
N ARG A 69 4.46 -5.39 -15.21
CA ARG A 69 3.90 -6.45 -16.04
C ARG A 69 4.50 -6.36 -17.42
N ASN A 70 4.96 -7.48 -17.90
CA ASN A 70 5.35 -7.57 -19.29
C ASN A 70 4.11 -7.76 -20.08
N SER A 71 3.84 -6.81 -20.89
CA SER A 71 2.73 -7.02 -21.75
C SER A 71 3.22 -7.82 -22.91
N ARG A 72 3.07 -8.64 -23.28
CA ARG A 72 3.56 -9.32 -24.24
C ARG A 72 2.94 -9.50 -25.15
#